data_269b3befd1adf6eaaed4163db210cbf0
#
_entry.id   269b3befd1adf6eaaed4163db210cbf0
#
_cell.length_a   1.000
_cell.length_b   1.000
_cell.length_c   1.000
_cell.angle_alpha   90.00
_cell.angle_beta   90.00
_cell.angle_gamma   90.00
#
_symmetry.space_group_name_H-M   'P 1'
#
loop_
_entity.id
_entity.type
_entity.pdbx_description
1 polymer ?
#
loop_
_entity_poly.entity_id
_entity_poly.type
_entity_poly.pdbx_seq_one_letter_code
_entity_poly.pdbx_strand_id
1 'polypeptide(L)'
;MSRNIPYRPLPIKLINGIGAVLAKIGIQPALTADDIFKRVEKETGLKRPSPGWDAGGLDVLLNSLNTEAQLNTVGRLGARGMLTNLISNYVKLTDWFDLHPEEVEQVIEKPIFIVGLPRTGTSAMHGLMGADPGNRSPLFWEVNSPLPRPDSDHYDDDPCLLYTSDAADEEDS
;
A
#
# COMPACT_ATOMS: atom_id res chain seq x y z
N MET A 1 -11.32 -28.48 -19.19
CA MET A 1 -10.43 -27.85 -18.21
C MET A 1 -11.27 -27.32 -17.05
N SER A 2 -11.28 -28.01 -15.90
CA SER A 2 -11.96 -27.54 -14.70
C SER A 2 -11.23 -26.27 -14.21
N ARG A 3 -11.91 -25.12 -14.23
CA ARG A 3 -11.39 -23.90 -13.57
C ARG A 3 -11.34 -24.19 -12.07
N ASN A 4 -10.15 -24.34 -11.50
CA ASN A 4 -9.96 -24.30 -10.05
C ASN A 4 -10.43 -22.95 -9.55
N ILE A 5 -11.70 -22.88 -9.13
CA ILE A 5 -12.25 -21.67 -8.50
C ILE A 5 -11.62 -21.61 -7.12
N PRO A 6 -10.83 -20.58 -6.78
CA PRO A 6 -10.21 -20.49 -5.47
C PRO A 6 -11.27 -20.51 -4.37
N TYR A 7 -10.96 -21.18 -3.26
CA TYR A 7 -11.84 -21.22 -2.09
C TYR A 7 -12.14 -19.80 -1.62
N ARG A 8 -13.42 -19.49 -1.46
CA ARG A 8 -13.88 -18.20 -0.92
C ARG A 8 -14.69 -18.45 0.34
N PRO A 9 -14.26 -17.92 1.50
CA PRO A 9 -15.03 -18.01 2.75
C PRO A 9 -16.47 -17.49 2.59
N LEU A 10 -17.39 -18.07 3.36
CA LEU A 10 -18.81 -17.72 3.33
C LEU A 10 -19.08 -16.22 3.50
N PRO A 11 -18.44 -15.50 4.44
CA PRO A 11 -18.62 -14.04 4.58
C PRO A 11 -18.29 -13.27 3.31
N ILE A 12 -17.21 -13.63 2.63
CA ILE A 12 -16.80 -12.98 1.38
C ILE A 12 -17.83 -13.23 0.25
N LYS A 13 -18.37 -14.45 0.18
CA LYS A 13 -19.43 -14.75 -0.80
C LYS A 13 -20.68 -13.93 -0.54
N LEU A 14 -21.08 -13.79 0.74
CA LEU A 14 -22.26 -13.03 1.13
C LEU A 14 -22.09 -11.53 0.81
N ILE A 15 -20.95 -10.93 1.20
CA ILE A 15 -20.64 -9.52 0.91
C ILE A 15 -20.66 -9.26 -0.59
N ASN A 16 -20.01 -10.12 -1.37
CA ASN A 16 -20.00 -9.96 -2.82
C ASN A 16 -21.38 -10.19 -3.46
N GLY A 17 -22.20 -11.11 -2.91
CA GLY A 17 -23.56 -11.35 -3.38
C GLY A 17 -24.47 -10.14 -3.16
N ILE A 18 -24.48 -9.61 -1.93
CA ILE A 18 -25.22 -8.38 -1.60
C ILE A 18 -24.70 -7.21 -2.44
N GLY A 19 -23.37 -7.03 -2.51
CA GLY A 19 -22.76 -5.97 -3.27
C GLY A 19 -23.06 -6.04 -4.77
N ALA A 20 -23.18 -7.23 -5.35
CA ALA A 20 -23.57 -7.40 -6.76
C ALA A 20 -25.03 -6.97 -7.02
N VAL A 21 -25.93 -7.15 -6.05
CA VAL A 21 -27.31 -6.66 -6.14
C VAL A 21 -27.33 -5.13 -6.04
N LEU A 22 -26.62 -4.58 -5.07
CA LEU A 22 -26.50 -3.13 -4.87
C LEU A 22 -25.86 -2.42 -6.06
N ALA A 23 -24.84 -3.04 -6.68
CA ALA A 23 -24.19 -2.52 -7.87
C ALA A 23 -25.14 -2.34 -9.05
N LYS A 24 -26.16 -3.21 -9.19
CA LYS A 24 -27.20 -3.11 -10.25
C LYS A 24 -28.06 -1.85 -10.12
N ILE A 25 -28.19 -1.32 -8.92
CA ILE A 25 -28.91 -0.08 -8.63
C ILE A 25 -27.97 1.12 -8.42
N GLY A 26 -26.70 0.97 -8.84
CA GLY A 26 -25.70 2.05 -8.78
C GLY A 26 -25.05 2.25 -7.41
N ILE A 27 -25.33 1.39 -6.44
CA ILE A 27 -24.74 1.49 -5.09
C ILE A 27 -23.53 0.56 -5.01
N GLN A 28 -22.34 1.14 -5.12
CA GLN A 28 -21.08 0.42 -4.97
C GLN A 28 -20.01 1.31 -4.33
N PRO A 29 -18.97 0.71 -3.70
CA PRO A 29 -17.88 1.48 -3.11
C PRO A 29 -17.24 2.39 -4.15
N ALA A 30 -17.19 3.69 -3.85
CA ALA A 30 -16.57 4.66 -4.75
C ALA A 30 -15.05 4.39 -4.89
N LEU A 31 -14.56 4.46 -6.12
CA LEU A 31 -13.14 4.44 -6.47
C LEU A 31 -12.84 5.71 -7.28
N THR A 32 -12.86 6.86 -6.60
CA THR A 32 -12.55 8.17 -7.18
C THR A 32 -11.43 8.82 -6.39
N ALA A 33 -10.66 9.68 -7.03
CA ALA A 33 -9.60 10.43 -6.37
C ALA A 33 -10.14 11.24 -5.18
N ASP A 34 -11.31 11.87 -5.34
CA ASP A 34 -11.93 12.66 -4.27
C ASP A 34 -12.34 11.82 -3.05
N ASP A 35 -12.87 10.60 -3.24
CA ASP A 35 -13.20 9.71 -2.12
C ASP A 35 -11.93 9.30 -1.37
N ILE A 36 -10.87 8.97 -2.09
CA ILE A 36 -9.58 8.58 -1.52
C ILE A 36 -8.98 9.75 -0.75
N PHE A 37 -8.90 10.95 -1.35
CA PHE A 37 -8.34 12.11 -0.67
C PHE A 37 -9.12 12.54 0.58
N LYS A 38 -10.45 12.48 0.55
CA LYS A 38 -11.28 12.73 1.74
C LYS A 38 -10.98 11.76 2.87
N ARG A 39 -10.68 10.50 2.54
CA ARG A 39 -10.29 9.48 3.53
C ARG A 39 -8.91 9.75 4.09
N VAL A 40 -7.96 10.05 3.22
CA VAL A 40 -6.59 10.46 3.61
C VAL A 40 -6.65 11.66 4.55
N GLU A 41 -7.38 12.72 4.21
CA GLU A 41 -7.53 13.90 5.06
C GLU A 41 -8.17 13.55 6.41
N LYS A 42 -9.18 12.67 6.41
CA LYS A 42 -9.83 12.22 7.65
C LYS A 42 -8.90 11.39 8.54
N GLU A 43 -8.05 10.55 7.95
CA GLU A 43 -7.13 9.66 8.67
C GLU A 43 -5.86 10.37 9.16
N THR A 44 -5.33 11.27 8.35
CA THR A 44 -4.05 11.93 8.63
C THR A 44 -4.19 13.34 9.20
N GLY A 45 -5.34 13.98 9.01
CA GLY A 45 -5.52 15.42 9.28
C GLY A 45 -4.83 16.32 8.26
N LEU A 46 -4.12 15.75 7.29
CA LEU A 46 -3.34 16.48 6.29
C LEU A 46 -4.16 16.64 5.01
N LYS A 47 -4.00 17.80 4.37
CA LYS A 47 -4.68 18.09 3.11
C LYS A 47 -3.94 17.44 1.94
N ARG A 48 -4.62 17.39 0.79
CA ARG A 48 -4.06 16.94 -0.49
C ARG A 48 -2.64 17.50 -0.71
N PRO A 49 -1.71 16.71 -1.26
CA PRO A 49 -0.34 17.16 -1.53
C PRO A 49 -0.29 18.44 -2.37
N SER A 50 0.76 19.23 -2.12
CA SER A 50 1.03 20.52 -2.77
C SER A 50 1.05 20.48 -4.31
N PRO A 51 0.92 21.66 -4.98
CA PRO A 51 1.04 21.76 -6.42
C PRO A 51 2.38 21.20 -6.90
N GLY A 52 2.34 20.19 -7.77
CA GLY A 52 3.50 19.44 -8.27
C GLY A 52 3.32 17.94 -8.19
N TRP A 53 2.34 17.45 -7.41
CA TRP A 53 1.98 16.06 -7.46
C TRP A 53 1.17 15.77 -8.73
N ASP A 54 1.75 14.93 -9.60
CA ASP A 54 1.06 14.49 -10.83
C ASP A 54 -0.01 13.45 -10.48
N ALA A 55 -1.26 13.90 -10.47
CA ALA A 55 -2.42 13.03 -10.29
C ALA A 55 -2.70 12.11 -11.49
N GLY A 56 -2.04 12.33 -12.63
CA GLY A 56 -2.34 11.62 -13.87
C GLY A 56 -2.21 10.11 -13.77
N GLY A 57 -1.20 9.63 -13.05
CA GLY A 57 -1.01 8.20 -12.78
C GLY A 57 -2.14 7.61 -11.94
N LEU A 58 -2.61 8.32 -10.93
CA LEU A 58 -3.75 7.89 -10.11
C LEU A 58 -5.04 7.84 -10.92
N ASP A 59 -5.30 8.83 -11.75
CA ASP A 59 -6.51 8.89 -12.57
C ASP A 59 -6.55 7.73 -13.59
N VAL A 60 -5.41 7.42 -14.22
CA VAL A 60 -5.29 6.26 -15.13
C VAL A 60 -5.56 4.96 -14.38
N LEU A 61 -4.96 4.77 -13.19
CA LEU A 61 -5.17 3.58 -12.37
C LEU A 61 -6.63 3.45 -11.93
N LEU A 62 -7.24 4.51 -11.44
CA LEU A 62 -8.64 4.52 -11.02
C LEU A 62 -9.58 4.24 -12.18
N ASN A 63 -9.30 4.78 -13.35
CA ASN A 63 -10.07 4.48 -14.56
C ASN A 63 -9.99 2.99 -14.91
N SER A 64 -8.79 2.40 -14.93
CA SER A 64 -8.61 0.97 -15.20
C SER A 64 -9.29 0.09 -14.15
N LEU A 65 -9.19 0.42 -12.85
CA LEU A 65 -9.89 -0.29 -11.78
C LEU A 65 -11.42 -0.21 -11.91
N ASN A 66 -11.96 0.88 -12.42
CA ASN A 66 -13.40 1.05 -12.60
C ASN A 66 -13.95 0.40 -13.87
N THR A 67 -13.16 0.35 -14.95
CA THR A 67 -13.65 -0.06 -16.28
C THR A 67 -13.15 -1.43 -16.71
N GLU A 68 -11.90 -1.79 -16.40
CA GLU A 68 -11.25 -2.99 -16.93
C GLU A 68 -11.14 -4.12 -15.91
N ALA A 69 -10.83 -3.81 -14.65
CA ALA A 69 -10.49 -4.80 -13.62
C ALA A 69 -11.67 -5.65 -13.14
N GLN A 70 -12.92 -5.30 -13.47
CA GLN A 70 -14.14 -6.01 -13.09
C GLN A 70 -14.20 -6.40 -11.60
N LEU A 71 -13.76 -5.50 -10.74
CA LEU A 71 -13.67 -5.74 -9.30
C LEU A 71 -15.05 -6.00 -8.69
N ASN A 72 -15.15 -7.07 -7.89
CA ASN A 72 -16.28 -7.27 -7.01
C ASN A 72 -16.22 -6.30 -5.81
N THR A 73 -17.23 -6.32 -4.95
CA THR A 73 -17.33 -5.39 -3.82
C THR A 73 -16.13 -5.46 -2.88
N VAL A 74 -15.67 -6.66 -2.53
CA VAL A 74 -14.49 -6.85 -1.67
C VAL A 74 -13.22 -6.35 -2.36
N GLY A 75 -13.07 -6.62 -3.68
CA GLY A 75 -11.96 -6.12 -4.48
C GLY A 75 -11.93 -4.59 -4.55
N ARG A 76 -13.10 -3.94 -4.69
CA ARG A 76 -13.20 -2.46 -4.67
C ARG A 76 -12.84 -1.88 -3.30
N LEU A 77 -13.30 -2.53 -2.22
CA LEU A 77 -12.95 -2.11 -0.86
C LEU A 77 -11.44 -2.28 -0.59
N GLY A 78 -10.86 -3.40 -1.03
CA GLY A 78 -9.42 -3.66 -0.91
C GLY A 78 -8.58 -2.65 -1.71
N ALA A 79 -8.93 -2.41 -2.98
CA ALA A 79 -8.24 -1.42 -3.81
C ALA A 79 -8.32 -0.02 -3.20
N ARG A 80 -9.51 0.37 -2.69
CA ARG A 80 -9.69 1.65 -2.01
C ARG A 80 -8.81 1.77 -0.75
N GLY A 81 -8.80 0.73 0.10
CA GLY A 81 -7.97 0.70 1.31
C GLY A 81 -6.48 0.81 0.97
N MET A 82 -6.01 0.02 0.01
CA MET A 82 -4.62 0.05 -0.44
C MET A 82 -4.22 1.44 -0.96
N LEU A 83 -5.03 2.04 -1.82
CA LEU A 83 -4.75 3.37 -2.37
C LEU A 83 -4.79 4.46 -1.29
N THR A 84 -5.75 4.37 -0.34
CA THR A 84 -5.80 5.28 0.80
C THR A 84 -4.51 5.19 1.62
N ASN A 85 -4.04 3.98 1.94
CA ASN A 85 -2.81 3.79 2.71
C ASN A 85 -1.57 4.34 1.98
N LEU A 86 -1.41 4.02 0.70
CA LEU A 86 -0.28 4.51 -0.10
C LEU A 86 -0.24 6.03 -0.16
N ILE A 87 -1.40 6.67 -0.38
CA ILE A 87 -1.49 8.13 -0.46
C ILE A 87 -1.33 8.76 0.93
N SER A 88 -1.84 8.14 1.99
CA SER A 88 -1.62 8.60 3.37
C SER A 88 -0.13 8.63 3.71
N ASN A 89 0.61 7.57 3.36
CA ASN A 89 2.06 7.53 3.55
C ASN A 89 2.77 8.62 2.77
N TYR A 90 2.38 8.82 1.50
CA TYR A 90 2.96 9.87 0.67
C TYR A 90 2.73 11.28 1.26
N VAL A 91 1.50 11.57 1.71
CA VAL A 91 1.16 12.87 2.30
C VAL A 91 1.91 13.09 3.60
N LYS A 92 1.99 12.07 4.47
CA LYS A 92 2.75 12.14 5.72
C LYS A 92 4.25 12.36 5.46
N LEU A 93 4.84 11.65 4.49
CA LEU A 93 6.24 11.84 4.13
C LEU A 93 6.52 13.24 3.59
N THR A 94 5.64 13.75 2.73
CA THR A 94 5.79 15.11 2.20
C THR A 94 5.73 16.15 3.32
N ASP A 95 4.76 16.04 4.21
CA ASP A 95 4.63 16.93 5.38
C ASP A 95 5.85 16.82 6.31
N TRP A 96 6.35 15.59 6.53
CA TRP A 96 7.57 15.37 7.31
C TRP A 96 8.79 16.07 6.70
N PHE A 97 9.01 15.93 5.40
CA PHE A 97 10.13 16.57 4.72
C PHE A 97 10.02 18.09 4.67
N ASP A 98 8.81 18.64 4.61
CA ASP A 98 8.59 20.08 4.70
C ASP A 98 8.96 20.62 6.10
N LEU A 99 8.78 19.79 7.15
CA LEU A 99 9.14 20.14 8.54
C LEU A 99 10.63 19.85 8.86
N HIS A 100 11.28 18.95 8.13
CA HIS A 100 12.65 18.49 8.36
C HIS A 100 13.50 18.59 7.07
N PRO A 101 13.73 19.79 6.56
CA PRO A 101 14.46 19.98 5.30
C PRO A 101 15.89 19.43 5.34
N GLU A 102 16.50 19.34 6.51
CA GLU A 102 17.83 18.76 6.73
C GLU A 102 17.89 17.26 6.36
N GLU A 103 16.77 16.54 6.43
CA GLU A 103 16.72 15.12 6.03
C GLU A 103 16.67 14.95 4.51
N VAL A 104 16.17 15.93 3.78
CA VAL A 104 16.11 15.90 2.30
C VAL A 104 17.50 16.09 1.69
N GLU A 105 18.41 16.74 2.39
CA GLU A 105 19.78 16.97 1.93
C GLU A 105 20.67 15.73 2.01
N GLN A 106 20.19 14.64 2.65
CA GLN A 106 20.96 13.41 2.73
C GLN A 106 21.09 12.75 1.34
N VAL A 107 22.35 12.56 0.91
CA VAL A 107 22.64 11.91 -0.37
C VAL A 107 22.65 10.40 -0.19
N ILE A 108 21.78 9.72 -0.92
CA ILE A 108 21.82 8.26 -1.03
C ILE A 108 22.89 7.89 -2.06
N GLU A 109 24.01 7.34 -1.57
CA GLU A 109 25.10 6.93 -2.45
C GLU A 109 24.82 5.55 -3.06
N LYS A 110 24.95 5.45 -4.39
CA LYS A 110 24.88 4.20 -5.17
C LYS A 110 23.65 3.33 -4.88
N PRO A 111 22.43 3.87 -4.99
CA PRO A 111 21.22 3.07 -4.75
C PRO A 111 21.14 1.93 -5.77
N ILE A 112 20.80 0.72 -5.28
CA ILE A 112 20.56 -0.45 -6.12
C ILE A 112 19.06 -0.65 -6.28
N PHE A 113 18.57 -0.62 -7.53
CA PHE A 113 17.17 -0.87 -7.86
C PHE A 113 17.01 -2.25 -8.49
N ILE A 114 16.19 -3.12 -7.88
CA ILE A 114 15.83 -4.42 -8.42
C ILE A 114 14.50 -4.29 -9.15
N VAL A 115 14.51 -4.41 -10.46
CA VAL A 115 13.33 -4.25 -11.31
C VAL A 115 13.01 -5.55 -12.03
N GLY A 116 11.75 -5.94 -12.04
CA GLY A 116 11.29 -7.13 -12.74
C GLY A 116 9.77 -7.25 -12.76
N LEU A 117 9.27 -8.12 -13.62
CA LEU A 117 7.84 -8.48 -13.65
C LEU A 117 7.47 -9.30 -12.39
N PRO A 118 6.19 -9.33 -11.99
CA PRO A 118 5.74 -10.20 -10.92
C PRO A 118 6.16 -11.66 -11.14
N ARG A 119 6.60 -12.34 -10.08
CA ARG A 119 7.02 -13.75 -10.06
C ARG A 119 8.32 -14.05 -10.82
N THR A 120 9.21 -13.08 -11.02
CA THR A 120 10.52 -13.26 -11.67
C THR A 120 11.70 -13.40 -10.70
N GLY A 121 11.43 -13.53 -9.39
CA GLY A 121 12.47 -13.75 -8.37
C GLY A 121 13.06 -12.46 -7.78
N THR A 122 12.41 -11.31 -7.95
CA THR A 122 12.88 -10.04 -7.40
C THR A 122 12.99 -10.07 -5.87
N SER A 123 12.07 -10.76 -5.17
CA SER A 123 12.13 -10.93 -3.71
C SER A 123 13.35 -11.75 -3.28
N ALA A 124 13.65 -12.84 -4.00
CA ALA A 124 14.85 -13.65 -3.72
C ALA A 124 16.13 -12.85 -3.96
N MET A 125 16.19 -12.08 -5.06
CA MET A 125 17.31 -11.21 -5.34
C MET A 125 17.48 -10.13 -4.27
N HIS A 126 16.37 -9.51 -3.80
CA HIS A 126 16.39 -8.56 -2.70
C HIS A 126 16.97 -9.17 -1.42
N GLY A 127 16.54 -10.40 -1.07
CA GLY A 127 17.08 -11.13 0.08
C GLY A 127 18.59 -11.44 -0.05
N LEU A 128 19.03 -11.86 -1.24
CA LEU A 128 20.46 -12.11 -1.51
C LEU A 128 21.29 -10.84 -1.40
N MET A 129 20.82 -9.73 -1.96
CA MET A 129 21.51 -8.44 -1.87
C MET A 129 21.53 -7.89 -0.44
N GLY A 130 20.44 -8.11 0.32
CA GLY A 130 20.36 -7.72 1.73
C GLY A 130 21.20 -8.57 2.67
N ALA A 131 21.60 -9.80 2.26
CA ALA A 131 22.52 -10.64 3.02
C ALA A 131 23.99 -10.14 2.97
N ASP A 132 24.32 -9.30 2.00
CA ASP A 132 25.63 -8.65 1.94
C ASP A 132 25.70 -7.52 2.99
N PRO A 133 26.63 -7.57 3.96
CA PRO A 133 26.75 -6.54 4.99
C PRO A 133 27.14 -5.16 4.43
N GLY A 134 27.60 -5.08 3.19
CA GLY A 134 27.85 -3.80 2.50
C GLY A 134 26.57 -3.11 1.99
N ASN A 135 25.44 -3.80 2.01
CA ASN A 135 24.17 -3.27 1.55
C ASN A 135 23.19 -3.08 2.73
N ARG A 136 22.39 -2.03 2.68
CA ARG A 136 21.24 -1.86 3.55
C ARG A 136 19.96 -2.04 2.73
N SER A 137 19.16 -3.05 3.09
CA SER A 137 17.81 -3.21 2.54
C SER A 137 16.79 -2.53 3.47
N PRO A 138 15.83 -1.76 2.93
CA PRO A 138 14.75 -1.25 3.75
C PRO A 138 13.88 -2.40 4.27
N LEU A 139 13.50 -2.34 5.52
CA LEU A 139 12.59 -3.31 6.14
C LEU A 139 11.15 -3.08 5.63
N PHE A 140 10.33 -4.13 5.73
CA PHE A 140 8.94 -4.07 5.23
C PHE A 140 8.13 -2.94 5.88
N TRP A 141 8.28 -2.73 7.19
CA TRP A 141 7.59 -1.66 7.90
C TRP A 141 8.10 -0.27 7.49
N GLU A 142 9.38 -0.10 7.22
CA GLU A 142 9.95 1.17 6.74
C GLU A 142 9.32 1.63 5.43
N VAL A 143 8.91 0.67 4.60
CA VAL A 143 8.26 0.97 3.31
C VAL A 143 6.75 1.16 3.47
N ASN A 144 6.09 0.33 4.29
CA ASN A 144 4.63 0.34 4.41
C ASN A 144 4.09 1.34 5.43
N SER A 145 4.88 1.71 6.45
CA SER A 145 4.48 2.65 7.51
C SER A 145 5.68 3.47 7.97
N PRO A 146 6.25 4.30 7.08
CA PRO A 146 7.48 5.03 7.38
C PRO A 146 7.32 6.07 8.50
N LEU A 147 6.08 6.48 8.79
CA LEU A 147 5.76 7.49 9.81
C LEU A 147 4.48 7.12 10.59
N PRO A 148 4.44 7.39 11.91
CA PRO A 148 5.56 7.87 12.72
C PRO A 148 6.70 6.85 12.78
N ARG A 149 7.93 7.34 12.97
CA ARG A 149 9.06 6.43 13.21
C ARG A 149 8.86 5.74 14.57
N PRO A 150 9.19 4.44 14.71
CA PRO A 150 9.17 3.76 15.98
C PRO A 150 10.05 4.51 16.98
N ASP A 151 9.54 4.73 18.19
CA ASP A 151 10.33 5.30 19.26
C ASP A 151 11.38 4.27 19.71
N SER A 152 12.63 4.69 19.87
CA SER A 152 13.74 3.81 20.28
C SER A 152 13.47 3.09 21.62
N ASP A 153 12.66 3.71 22.48
CA ASP A 153 12.34 3.18 23.80
C ASP A 153 11.19 2.15 23.80
N HIS A 154 10.42 2.08 22.69
CA HIS A 154 9.26 1.20 22.52
C HIS A 154 9.34 0.36 21.25
N TYR A 155 10.53 0.16 20.72
CA TYR A 155 10.74 -0.54 19.44
C TYR A 155 10.15 -1.95 19.44
N ASP A 156 10.30 -2.69 20.56
CA ASP A 156 9.82 -4.07 20.68
C ASP A 156 8.28 -4.18 20.85
N ASP A 157 7.62 -3.10 21.27
CA ASP A 157 6.16 -3.04 21.51
C ASP A 157 5.41 -2.27 20.42
N ASP A 158 6.09 -1.77 19.37
CA ASP A 158 5.46 -1.01 18.30
C ASP A 158 4.54 -1.90 17.46
N PRO A 159 3.24 -1.59 17.35
CA PRO A 159 2.28 -2.40 16.61
C PRO A 159 2.64 -2.60 15.13
N CYS A 160 3.36 -1.66 14.52
CA CYS A 160 3.82 -1.78 13.13
C CYS A 160 4.92 -2.83 13.01
N LEU A 161 5.79 -2.94 14.01
CA LEU A 161 6.89 -3.91 14.04
C LEU A 161 6.38 -5.32 14.39
N LEU A 162 5.47 -5.45 15.35
CA LEU A 162 4.86 -6.72 15.73
C LEU A 162 4.10 -7.35 14.56
N TYR A 163 3.34 -6.56 13.79
CA TYR A 163 2.60 -7.07 12.63
C TYR A 163 3.52 -7.56 11.50
N THR A 164 4.73 -7.04 11.38
CA THR A 164 5.67 -7.42 10.31
C THR A 164 6.55 -8.61 10.70
N SER A 165 6.83 -8.84 11.99
CA SER A 165 7.56 -10.01 12.44
C SER A 165 6.74 -11.29 12.30
N ASP A 166 5.45 -11.26 12.65
CA ASP A 166 4.54 -12.40 12.51
C ASP A 166 4.37 -12.85 11.03
N ALA A 167 4.39 -11.90 10.09
CA ALA A 167 4.25 -12.21 8.67
C ALA A 167 5.51 -12.88 8.07
N ALA A 168 6.68 -12.69 8.66
CA ALA A 168 7.92 -13.32 8.23
C ALA A 168 8.03 -14.77 8.74
N ASP A 169 7.49 -15.07 9.91
CA ASP A 169 7.54 -16.40 10.53
C ASP A 169 6.53 -17.39 9.91
N GLU A 170 5.46 -16.89 9.26
CA GLU A 170 4.48 -17.76 8.57
C GLU A 170 4.97 -18.34 7.23
N GLU A 171 6.01 -17.77 6.61
CA GLU A 171 6.56 -18.30 5.35
C GLU A 171 7.53 -19.46 5.54
N ASP A 172 8.01 -19.75 6.75
CA ASP A 172 8.96 -20.83 7.06
C ASP A 172 8.31 -22.12 7.60
N SER A 173 6.97 -22.23 7.62
CA SER A 173 6.28 -23.43 8.13
C SER A 173 5.55 -24.23 7.05
#